data_5955c52711dda5eaa39b787e4bf7d6ef
#
_entry.id   5955c52711dda5eaa39b787e4bf7d6ef
#
_cell.length_a   1.000
_cell.length_b   1.000
_cell.length_c   1.000
_cell.angle_alpha   90.00
_cell.angle_beta   90.00
_cell.angle_gamma   90.00
#
_symmetry.space_group_name_H-M   'P 1'
#
loop_
_entity.id
_entity.type
_entity.pdbx_description
1 polymer ?
#
loop_
_entity_poly.entity_id
_entity_poly.type
_entity_poly.pdbx_seq_one_letter_code
_entity_poly.pdbx_strand_id
1 'polypeptide(L)'
;LLENEILKDGGAVVGVKWDADFHAKHSIAFDEQQAEMFRGSKYVQSDTGNIYIRVKELLENGKKVLFTGTPCQVAALKSFLGEDYSGLFTVDLVCHGVPSYDCFKRFLNEISGEYNKKITNVRLRYKSPYWDYCSVRIDFEDGTDYRKYTVDDPYFTLFNIGYSLRETCKYTSSHREGDITLADFWGYQPSCFKMRNYNKGISVLTANSDKGIDLFDKIKNSLNFEAVSLEAAFKTNKSFSEPYAIAKEKLNDFWNDYDNGLSTDKL
;
A
#
# COMPACT_ATOMS: atom_id res chain seq x y z
N LEU A 1 13.30 -7.91 -0.23
CA LEU A 1 13.76 -9.22 0.24
C LEU A 1 12.77 -10.33 -0.10
N LEU A 2 11.47 -10.22 0.29
CA LEU A 2 10.44 -11.22 -0.05
C LEU A 2 10.34 -11.42 -1.57
N GLU A 3 10.35 -10.34 -2.34
CA GLU A 3 10.33 -10.36 -3.81
C GLU A 3 11.53 -11.14 -4.36
N ASN A 4 12.73 -10.87 -3.84
CA ASN A 4 13.95 -11.51 -4.30
C ASN A 4 13.97 -13.01 -4.04
N GLU A 5 13.33 -13.48 -2.94
CA GLU A 5 13.21 -14.92 -2.65
C GLU A 5 12.37 -15.66 -3.71
N ILE A 6 11.43 -14.98 -4.33
CA ILE A 6 10.60 -15.57 -5.40
C ILE A 6 11.26 -15.42 -6.76
N LEU A 7 11.84 -14.26 -7.04
CA LEU A 7 12.47 -13.96 -8.34
C LEU A 7 13.73 -14.80 -8.61
N LYS A 8 14.55 -15.05 -7.58
CA LYS A 8 15.78 -15.87 -7.73
C LYS A 8 15.53 -17.30 -8.25
N ASP A 9 14.33 -17.83 -7.96
CA ASP A 9 13.89 -19.16 -8.41
C ASP A 9 13.13 -19.09 -9.75
N GLY A 10 13.18 -17.97 -10.46
CA GLY A 10 12.47 -17.78 -11.74
C GLY A 10 10.96 -17.61 -11.57
N GLY A 11 10.50 -17.25 -10.37
CA GLY A 11 9.11 -16.94 -10.07
C GLY A 11 8.69 -15.57 -10.59
N ALA A 12 7.49 -15.13 -10.18
CA ALA A 12 6.93 -13.85 -10.54
C ALA A 12 6.43 -13.09 -9.31
N VAL A 13 6.52 -11.77 -9.34
CA VAL A 13 6.01 -10.88 -8.29
C VAL A 13 4.91 -10.02 -8.86
N VAL A 14 3.80 -9.94 -8.15
CA VAL A 14 2.68 -9.06 -8.47
C VAL A 14 2.66 -7.92 -7.48
N GLY A 15 2.69 -6.70 -8.00
CA GLY A 15 2.62 -5.48 -7.23
C GLY A 15 1.92 -4.36 -8.01
N VAL A 16 1.84 -3.17 -7.40
CA VAL A 16 1.16 -2.03 -7.99
C VAL A 16 2.17 -1.00 -8.48
N LYS A 17 2.06 -0.59 -9.74
CA LYS A 17 2.82 0.53 -10.32
C LYS A 17 1.91 1.63 -10.83
N TRP A 18 2.47 2.80 -11.07
CA TRP A 18 1.84 3.85 -11.85
C TRP A 18 1.91 3.52 -13.34
N ASP A 19 0.82 3.78 -14.07
CA ASP A 19 0.88 3.87 -15.53
C ASP A 19 1.25 5.32 -15.97
N ALA A 20 1.20 5.58 -17.28
CA ALA A 20 1.57 6.88 -17.83
C ALA A 20 0.66 8.05 -17.36
N ASP A 21 -0.56 7.75 -16.97
CA ASP A 21 -1.57 8.71 -16.49
C ASP A 21 -1.72 8.68 -14.95
N PHE A 22 -0.75 8.10 -14.26
CA PHE A 22 -0.76 7.89 -12.80
C PHE A 22 -1.95 7.07 -12.28
N HIS A 23 -2.51 6.15 -13.09
CA HIS A 23 -3.36 5.11 -12.56
C HIS A 23 -2.51 4.08 -11.80
N ALA A 24 -2.92 3.73 -10.61
CA ALA A 24 -2.35 2.62 -9.88
C ALA A 24 -2.86 1.31 -10.48
N LYS A 25 -1.98 0.50 -11.08
CA LYS A 25 -2.35 -0.76 -11.73
C LYS A 25 -1.52 -1.93 -11.22
N HIS A 26 -2.18 -3.05 -10.98
CA HIS A 26 -1.46 -4.31 -10.73
C HIS A 26 -0.69 -4.74 -11.98
N SER A 27 0.52 -5.17 -11.77
CA SER A 27 1.43 -5.64 -12.83
C SER A 27 2.28 -6.80 -12.33
N ILE A 28 2.86 -7.56 -13.25
CA ILE A 28 3.76 -8.67 -12.96
C ILE A 28 5.18 -8.23 -13.26
N ALA A 29 6.10 -8.58 -12.37
CA ALA A 29 7.53 -8.47 -12.53
C ALA A 29 8.17 -9.85 -12.52
N PHE A 30 9.15 -10.05 -13.39
CA PHE A 30 9.93 -11.28 -13.50
C PHE A 30 11.40 -11.08 -13.12
N ASP A 31 11.78 -9.85 -12.83
CA ASP A 31 13.11 -9.45 -12.38
C ASP A 31 13.04 -8.29 -11.39
N GLU A 32 14.16 -8.02 -10.72
CA GLU A 32 14.26 -6.95 -9.70
C GLU A 32 14.05 -5.56 -10.31
N GLN A 33 14.49 -5.32 -11.54
CA GLN A 33 14.34 -4.01 -12.18
C GLN A 33 12.85 -3.68 -12.43
N GLN A 34 12.07 -4.66 -12.86
CA GLN A 34 10.63 -4.50 -13.02
C GLN A 34 9.93 -4.32 -11.66
N ALA A 35 10.35 -5.05 -10.63
CA ALA A 35 9.79 -4.98 -9.29
C ALA A 35 10.07 -3.62 -8.59
N GLU A 36 11.15 -2.92 -8.96
CA GLU A 36 11.43 -1.56 -8.45
C GLU A 36 10.26 -0.58 -8.68
N MET A 37 9.49 -0.74 -9.76
CA MET A 37 8.33 0.11 -10.06
C MET A 37 7.19 -0.06 -9.06
N PHE A 38 7.18 -1.15 -8.28
CA PHE A 38 6.18 -1.39 -7.25
C PHE A 38 6.46 -0.63 -5.96
N ARG A 39 7.68 -0.12 -5.78
CA ARG A 39 8.05 0.62 -4.58
C ARG A 39 7.29 1.92 -4.44
N GLY A 40 7.11 2.32 -3.20
CA GLY A 40 6.35 3.51 -2.81
C GLY A 40 4.85 3.27 -2.74
N SER A 41 4.26 3.73 -1.64
CA SER A 41 2.83 3.59 -1.38
C SER A 41 2.01 4.43 -2.36
N LYS A 42 0.99 3.82 -2.97
CA LYS A 42 0.00 4.46 -3.82
C LYS A 42 -1.31 4.52 -3.04
N TYR A 43 -1.56 5.65 -2.38
CA TYR A 43 -2.77 5.84 -1.57
C TYR A 43 -3.97 6.19 -2.44
N VAL A 44 -4.30 5.27 -3.34
CA VAL A 44 -5.44 5.36 -4.27
C VAL A 44 -5.87 3.96 -4.65
N GLN A 45 -7.12 3.79 -5.05
CA GLN A 45 -7.61 2.50 -5.50
C GLN A 45 -6.83 2.03 -6.72
N SER A 46 -6.29 0.81 -6.66
CA SER A 46 -5.59 0.19 -7.77
C SER A 46 -6.52 -0.66 -8.62
N ASP A 47 -6.32 -0.58 -9.93
CA ASP A 47 -7.00 -1.45 -10.91
C ASP A 47 -6.30 -2.81 -10.96
N THR A 48 -7.05 -3.87 -10.74
CA THR A 48 -6.57 -5.25 -10.83
C THR A 48 -6.63 -5.78 -12.27
N GLY A 49 -7.47 -5.21 -13.14
CA GLY A 49 -7.62 -5.64 -14.52
C GLY A 49 -7.80 -7.16 -14.63
N ASN A 50 -6.96 -7.79 -15.42
CA ASN A 50 -6.92 -9.26 -15.62
C ASN A 50 -5.85 -9.98 -14.77
N ILE A 51 -5.32 -9.34 -13.74
CA ILE A 51 -4.15 -9.86 -13.00
C ILE A 51 -4.42 -11.24 -12.38
N TYR A 52 -5.64 -11.50 -11.90
CA TYR A 52 -5.98 -12.78 -11.28
C TYR A 52 -5.94 -13.94 -12.29
N ILE A 53 -6.38 -13.70 -13.53
CA ILE A 53 -6.28 -14.68 -14.63
C ILE A 53 -4.80 -15.00 -14.90
N ARG A 54 -3.98 -13.96 -15.02
CA ARG A 54 -2.54 -14.13 -15.29
C ARG A 54 -1.80 -14.82 -14.14
N VAL A 55 -2.18 -14.55 -12.90
CA VAL A 55 -1.64 -15.26 -11.72
C VAL A 55 -2.00 -16.74 -11.80
N LYS A 56 -3.25 -17.07 -12.12
CA LYS A 56 -3.69 -18.45 -12.29
C LYS A 56 -2.88 -19.18 -13.37
N GLU A 57 -2.72 -18.57 -14.55
CA GLU A 57 -1.91 -19.11 -15.63
C GLU A 57 -0.45 -19.41 -15.20
N LEU A 58 0.16 -18.50 -14.45
CA LEU A 58 1.52 -18.70 -13.94
C LEU A 58 1.61 -19.89 -12.97
N LEU A 59 0.64 -19.99 -12.06
CA LEU A 59 0.55 -21.06 -11.06
C LEU A 59 0.33 -22.43 -11.73
N GLU A 60 -0.60 -22.50 -12.70
CA GLU A 60 -0.88 -23.71 -13.49
C GLU A 60 0.35 -24.15 -14.31
N ASN A 61 1.20 -23.21 -14.72
CA ASN A 61 2.50 -23.48 -15.36
C ASN A 61 3.64 -23.76 -14.35
N GLY A 62 3.32 -24.02 -13.07
CA GLY A 62 4.29 -24.39 -12.04
C GLY A 62 5.19 -23.25 -11.55
N LYS A 63 4.88 -22.00 -11.88
CA LYS A 63 5.64 -20.85 -11.39
C LYS A 63 5.28 -20.52 -9.94
N LYS A 64 6.28 -20.10 -9.15
CA LYS A 64 6.03 -19.45 -7.87
C LYS A 64 5.58 -18.02 -8.11
N VAL A 65 4.55 -17.57 -7.41
CA VAL A 65 4.01 -16.21 -7.50
C VAL A 65 3.91 -15.58 -6.12
N LEU A 66 4.49 -14.40 -5.94
CA LEU A 66 4.24 -13.54 -4.79
C LEU A 66 3.21 -12.48 -5.19
N PHE A 67 2.03 -12.54 -4.62
CA PHE A 67 1.01 -11.52 -4.82
C PHE A 67 0.98 -10.54 -3.65
N THR A 68 1.13 -9.25 -3.93
CA THR A 68 1.03 -8.17 -2.94
C THR A 68 -0.21 -7.32 -3.21
N GLY A 69 -0.98 -7.02 -2.17
CA GLY A 69 -2.21 -6.23 -2.31
C GLY A 69 -2.82 -5.82 -0.99
N THR A 70 -3.97 -5.16 -1.06
CA THR A 70 -4.80 -4.94 0.12
C THR A 70 -5.48 -6.26 0.54
N PRO A 71 -5.95 -6.41 1.80
CA PRO A 71 -6.57 -7.66 2.23
C PRO A 71 -7.73 -8.09 1.34
N CYS A 72 -8.59 -7.16 0.92
CA CYS A 72 -9.70 -7.47 0.02
C CYS A 72 -9.25 -7.96 -1.37
N GLN A 73 -8.10 -7.49 -1.86
CA GLN A 73 -7.53 -7.95 -3.13
C GLN A 73 -6.93 -9.35 -3.01
N VAL A 74 -6.27 -9.64 -1.89
CA VAL A 74 -5.78 -11.00 -1.58
C VAL A 74 -6.95 -11.98 -1.44
N ALA A 75 -7.99 -11.61 -0.69
CA ALA A 75 -9.21 -12.42 -0.55
C ALA A 75 -9.90 -12.65 -1.91
N ALA A 76 -9.97 -11.62 -2.76
CA ALA A 76 -10.56 -11.76 -4.08
C ALA A 76 -9.74 -12.69 -4.99
N LEU A 77 -8.39 -12.62 -4.94
CA LEU A 77 -7.53 -13.56 -5.66
C LEU A 77 -7.78 -15.00 -5.20
N LYS A 78 -7.76 -15.26 -3.89
CA LYS A 78 -8.00 -16.60 -3.34
C LYS A 78 -9.38 -17.13 -3.72
N SER A 79 -10.40 -16.29 -3.66
CA SER A 79 -11.76 -16.64 -4.09
C SER A 79 -11.85 -16.93 -5.59
N PHE A 80 -11.14 -16.17 -6.43
CA PHE A 80 -11.08 -16.39 -7.88
C PHE A 80 -10.38 -17.70 -8.24
N LEU A 81 -9.29 -18.04 -7.53
CA LEU A 81 -8.56 -19.28 -7.78
C LEU A 81 -9.36 -20.50 -7.37
N GLY A 82 -10.15 -20.43 -6.29
CA GLY A 82 -11.05 -21.49 -5.81
C GLY A 82 -10.34 -22.69 -5.16
N GLU A 83 -9.03 -22.72 -5.21
CA GLU A 83 -8.18 -23.77 -4.62
C GLU A 83 -6.85 -23.21 -4.12
N ASP A 84 -6.17 -23.97 -3.29
CA ASP A 84 -4.85 -23.61 -2.76
C ASP A 84 -3.74 -24.08 -3.70
N TYR A 85 -2.92 -23.13 -4.14
CA TYR A 85 -1.71 -23.39 -4.91
C TYR A 85 -0.47 -23.34 -4.02
N SER A 86 0.31 -24.41 -3.99
CA SER A 86 1.57 -24.45 -3.21
C SER A 86 2.57 -23.38 -3.67
N GLY A 87 2.52 -22.99 -4.94
CA GLY A 87 3.36 -21.95 -5.54
C GLY A 87 2.89 -20.53 -5.27
N LEU A 88 1.70 -20.30 -4.70
CA LEU A 88 1.19 -18.96 -4.36
C LEU A 88 1.64 -18.55 -2.96
N PHE A 89 2.26 -17.37 -2.89
CA PHE A 89 2.57 -16.65 -1.66
C PHE A 89 1.83 -15.31 -1.69
N THR A 90 1.22 -14.92 -0.57
CA THR A 90 0.42 -13.71 -0.49
C THR A 90 0.91 -12.78 0.61
N VAL A 91 1.01 -11.49 0.29
CA VAL A 91 1.34 -10.44 1.26
C VAL A 91 0.23 -9.40 1.24
N ASP A 92 -0.43 -9.21 2.37
CA ASP A 92 -1.37 -8.12 2.52
C ASP A 92 -0.80 -6.97 3.36
N LEU A 93 -1.45 -5.83 3.28
CA LEU A 93 -1.12 -4.62 4.02
C LEU A 93 -2.19 -4.34 5.06
N VAL A 94 -1.81 -3.73 6.18
CA VAL A 94 -2.81 -3.08 7.04
C VAL A 94 -3.35 -1.88 6.31
N CYS A 95 -4.60 -1.98 5.85
CA CYS A 95 -5.24 -1.01 4.99
C CYS A 95 -6.16 -0.08 5.78
N HIS A 96 -5.99 1.23 5.60
CA HIS A 96 -6.83 2.26 6.20
C HIS A 96 -7.96 2.74 5.26
N GLY A 97 -8.18 2.05 4.15
CA GLY A 97 -9.05 2.44 3.06
C GLY A 97 -8.28 3.01 1.88
N VAL A 98 -8.97 3.21 0.78
CA VAL A 98 -8.40 3.76 -0.45
C VAL A 98 -9.34 4.79 -1.05
N PRO A 99 -8.86 5.99 -1.44
CA PRO A 99 -9.63 6.97 -2.18
C PRO A 99 -9.89 6.49 -3.61
N SER A 100 -10.90 7.09 -4.24
CA SER A 100 -11.17 6.87 -5.66
C SER A 100 -10.08 7.48 -6.54
N TYR A 101 -9.91 6.90 -7.73
CA TYR A 101 -8.99 7.47 -8.71
C TYR A 101 -9.44 8.87 -9.18
N ASP A 102 -10.74 9.14 -9.25
CA ASP A 102 -11.26 10.43 -9.70
C ASP A 102 -10.86 11.57 -8.76
N CYS A 103 -10.91 11.35 -7.43
CA CYS A 103 -10.41 12.30 -6.45
C CYS A 103 -8.91 12.55 -6.62
N PHE A 104 -8.15 11.50 -6.83
CA PHE A 104 -6.71 11.60 -7.05
C PHE A 104 -6.37 12.34 -8.35
N LYS A 105 -7.07 12.02 -9.43
CA LYS A 105 -6.92 12.67 -10.72
C LYS A 105 -7.25 14.16 -10.66
N ARG A 106 -8.33 14.52 -9.94
CA ARG A 106 -8.69 15.94 -9.71
C ARG A 106 -7.52 16.66 -9.03
N PHE A 107 -7.01 16.12 -7.94
CA PHE A 107 -5.86 16.68 -7.23
C PHE A 107 -4.65 16.87 -8.16
N LEU A 108 -4.27 15.87 -8.96
CA LEU A 108 -3.14 15.99 -9.88
C LEU A 108 -3.38 17.08 -10.96
N ASN A 109 -4.61 17.18 -11.47
CA ASN A 109 -4.97 18.20 -12.45
C ASN A 109 -4.91 19.61 -11.85
N GLU A 110 -5.35 19.80 -10.61
CA GLU A 110 -5.26 21.07 -9.89
C GLU A 110 -3.80 21.48 -9.68
N ILE A 111 -2.93 20.57 -9.21
CA ILE A 111 -1.49 20.84 -9.06
C ILE A 111 -0.84 21.15 -10.41
N SER A 112 -1.11 20.37 -11.46
CA SER A 112 -0.58 20.61 -12.79
C SER A 112 -1.02 21.98 -13.35
N GLY A 113 -2.29 22.36 -13.09
CA GLY A 113 -2.85 23.64 -13.50
C GLY A 113 -2.27 24.84 -12.73
N GLU A 114 -2.16 24.72 -11.39
CA GLU A 114 -1.60 25.76 -10.52
C GLU A 114 -0.15 26.09 -10.89
N TYR A 115 0.65 25.06 -11.13
CA TYR A 115 2.07 25.22 -11.49
C TYR A 115 2.28 25.45 -12.99
N ASN A 116 1.26 25.21 -13.80
CA ASN A 116 1.32 25.23 -15.28
C ASN A 116 2.48 24.35 -15.81
N LYS A 117 2.61 23.11 -15.26
CA LYS A 117 3.69 22.17 -15.55
C LYS A 117 3.18 20.76 -15.67
N LYS A 118 3.85 19.98 -16.52
CA LYS A 118 3.56 18.55 -16.65
C LYS A 118 4.19 17.76 -15.49
N ILE A 119 3.37 16.89 -14.88
CA ILE A 119 3.82 15.98 -13.84
C ILE A 119 4.59 14.82 -14.48
N THR A 120 5.73 14.46 -13.89
CA THR A 120 6.59 13.36 -14.33
C THR A 120 6.70 12.23 -13.30
N ASN A 121 6.47 12.52 -12.01
CA ASN A 121 6.51 11.50 -10.97
C ASN A 121 5.67 11.91 -9.76
N VAL A 122 5.09 10.92 -9.07
CA VAL A 122 4.26 11.13 -7.88
C VAL A 122 4.71 10.20 -6.76
N ARG A 123 5.02 10.77 -5.61
CA ARG A 123 5.39 10.06 -4.38
C ARG A 123 4.51 10.55 -3.25
N LEU A 124 3.45 9.82 -2.95
CA LEU A 124 2.48 10.18 -1.91
C LEU A 124 3.02 10.02 -0.48
N ARG A 125 4.13 9.28 -0.34
CA ARG A 125 4.82 9.13 0.94
C ARG A 125 6.34 9.26 0.76
N TYR A 126 6.79 10.49 0.52
CA TYR A 126 8.20 10.81 0.44
C TYR A 126 8.77 10.98 1.84
N LYS A 127 9.58 10.00 2.29
CA LYS A 127 10.13 9.92 3.65
C LYS A 127 11.31 10.89 3.84
N SER A 128 11.03 12.18 3.82
CA SER A 128 12.00 13.24 4.07
C SER A 128 11.28 14.43 4.73
N PRO A 129 11.78 14.96 5.85
CA PRO A 129 13.05 14.61 6.51
C PRO A 129 13.01 13.29 7.29
N TYR A 130 11.82 12.81 7.72
CA TYR A 130 11.65 11.59 8.52
C TYR A 130 10.55 10.71 7.96
N TRP A 131 10.51 9.44 8.39
CA TRP A 131 9.51 8.48 7.91
C TRP A 131 8.10 8.72 8.49
N ASP A 132 8.02 9.23 9.71
CA ASP A 132 6.80 9.55 10.45
C ASP A 132 6.28 10.98 10.17
N TYR A 133 7.13 11.84 9.63
CA TYR A 133 6.81 13.18 9.16
C TYR A 133 7.16 13.31 7.67
N CYS A 134 6.44 12.58 6.86
CA CYS A 134 6.68 12.49 5.44
C CYS A 134 5.92 13.54 4.63
N SER A 135 6.25 13.65 3.35
CA SER A 135 5.66 14.62 2.42
C SER A 135 4.98 13.91 1.24
N VAL A 136 3.99 14.55 0.65
CA VAL A 136 3.65 14.35 -0.76
C VAL A 136 4.68 15.10 -1.58
N ARG A 137 5.22 14.46 -2.60
CA ARG A 137 6.11 15.07 -3.56
C ARG A 137 5.68 14.72 -4.98
N ILE A 138 5.54 15.75 -5.81
CA ILE A 138 5.19 15.63 -7.23
C ILE A 138 6.29 16.33 -8.01
N ASP A 139 7.01 15.56 -8.85
CA ASP A 139 8.10 16.09 -9.67
C ASP A 139 7.56 16.55 -11.03
N PHE A 140 8.05 17.69 -11.53
CA PHE A 140 7.67 18.27 -12.81
C PHE A 140 8.74 18.07 -13.87
N GLU A 141 8.37 18.26 -15.14
CA GLU A 141 9.25 18.08 -16.29
C GLU A 141 10.47 19.03 -16.33
N ASP A 142 10.38 20.17 -15.66
CA ASP A 142 11.47 21.14 -15.55
C ASP A 142 12.43 20.89 -14.38
N GLY A 143 12.25 19.78 -13.65
CA GLY A 143 13.06 19.39 -12.51
C GLY A 143 12.67 20.05 -11.18
N THR A 144 11.65 20.92 -11.16
CA THR A 144 11.08 21.46 -9.91
C THR A 144 10.07 20.48 -9.31
N ASP A 145 9.65 20.71 -8.08
CA ASP A 145 8.66 19.85 -7.42
C ASP A 145 7.60 20.65 -6.64
N TYR A 146 6.40 20.05 -6.53
CA TYR A 146 5.44 20.35 -5.48
C TYR A 146 5.81 19.51 -4.26
N ARG A 147 5.79 20.11 -3.08
CA ARG A 147 6.07 19.39 -1.84
C ARG A 147 5.31 19.98 -0.67
N LYS A 148 4.45 19.17 -0.05
CA LYS A 148 3.78 19.48 1.21
C LYS A 148 3.91 18.32 2.18
N TYR A 149 3.98 18.62 3.47
CA TYR A 149 3.88 17.57 4.49
C TYR A 149 2.51 16.92 4.42
N THR A 150 2.43 15.62 4.70
CA THR A 150 1.17 14.87 4.62
C THR A 150 0.08 15.42 5.53
N VAL A 151 0.44 16.07 6.62
CA VAL A 151 -0.51 16.73 7.54
C VAL A 151 -1.10 18.03 6.98
N ASP A 152 -0.43 18.66 6.02
CA ASP A 152 -0.82 19.92 5.38
C ASP A 152 -1.25 19.72 3.92
N ASP A 153 -1.11 18.50 3.40
CA ASP A 153 -1.45 18.19 2.01
C ASP A 153 -2.95 17.94 1.87
N PRO A 154 -3.64 18.64 0.97
CA PRO A 154 -5.09 18.52 0.82
C PRO A 154 -5.53 17.11 0.46
N TYR A 155 -4.81 16.40 -0.40
CA TYR A 155 -5.15 15.03 -0.77
C TYR A 155 -5.05 14.07 0.43
N PHE A 156 -4.01 14.21 1.27
CA PHE A 156 -3.87 13.40 2.48
C PHE A 156 -4.89 13.77 3.55
N THR A 157 -5.29 15.04 3.63
CA THR A 157 -6.39 15.47 4.52
C THR A 157 -7.67 14.75 4.14
N LEU A 158 -8.03 14.74 2.86
CA LEU A 158 -9.18 13.99 2.34
C LEU A 158 -9.06 12.49 2.59
N PHE A 159 -7.89 11.90 2.40
CA PHE A 159 -7.63 10.50 2.73
C PHE A 159 -7.88 10.21 4.22
N ASN A 160 -7.48 11.10 5.13
CA ASN A 160 -7.65 10.94 6.56
C ASN A 160 -9.11 11.16 7.01
N ILE A 161 -9.86 12.05 6.36
CA ILE A 161 -11.30 12.25 6.61
C ILE A 161 -12.10 11.01 6.19
N GLY A 162 -11.60 10.24 5.21
CA GLY A 162 -12.06 8.88 4.93
C GLY A 162 -13.32 8.78 4.09
N TYR A 163 -13.35 9.39 2.93
CA TYR A 163 -14.36 9.11 1.90
C TYR A 163 -14.21 7.73 1.23
N SER A 164 -13.47 6.85 1.85
CA SER A 164 -13.40 5.44 1.46
C SER A 164 -14.32 4.59 2.33
N LEU A 165 -14.75 3.42 1.82
CA LEU A 165 -15.68 2.48 2.48
C LEU A 165 -15.12 1.83 3.78
N ARG A 166 -14.45 2.59 4.63
CA ARG A 166 -13.75 2.08 5.81
C ARG A 166 -14.66 1.51 6.89
N GLU A 167 -15.82 2.14 7.14
CA GLU A 167 -16.77 1.72 8.17
C GLU A 167 -17.34 0.32 7.97
N THR A 168 -17.42 -0.12 6.73
CA THR A 168 -18.04 -1.39 6.36
C THR A 168 -17.04 -2.43 5.89
N CYS A 169 -15.74 -2.15 6.02
CA CYS A 169 -14.70 -3.05 5.52
C CYS A 169 -14.56 -4.29 6.39
N LYS A 170 -15.07 -5.43 5.91
CA LYS A 170 -14.99 -6.72 6.58
C LYS A 170 -13.57 -7.29 6.70
N TYR A 171 -12.62 -6.73 5.95
CA TYR A 171 -11.23 -7.16 5.94
C TYR A 171 -10.35 -6.42 6.95
N THR A 172 -10.92 -5.47 7.68
CA THR A 172 -10.25 -4.84 8.82
C THR A 172 -10.52 -5.71 10.06
N SER A 173 -9.73 -6.72 10.24
CA SER A 173 -9.86 -7.68 11.35
C SER A 173 -8.51 -8.29 11.69
N SER A 174 -8.43 -8.92 12.88
CA SER A 174 -7.26 -9.69 13.30
C SER A 174 -7.04 -10.95 12.46
N HIS A 175 -8.08 -11.44 11.79
CA HIS A 175 -7.95 -12.50 10.78
C HIS A 175 -7.38 -11.88 9.51
N ARG A 176 -6.18 -12.32 9.12
CA ARG A 176 -5.47 -11.77 7.96
C ARG A 176 -5.63 -12.66 6.74
N GLU A 177 -5.70 -12.03 5.59
CA GLU A 177 -5.90 -12.72 4.32
C GLU A 177 -4.59 -13.19 3.68
N GLY A 178 -3.50 -12.45 3.89
CA GLY A 178 -2.18 -12.80 3.38
C GLY A 178 -1.45 -13.84 4.22
N ASP A 179 -0.53 -14.57 3.60
CA ASP A 179 0.43 -15.43 4.33
C ASP A 179 1.33 -14.59 5.23
N ILE A 180 1.66 -13.37 4.77
CA ILE A 180 2.35 -12.33 5.53
C ILE A 180 1.51 -11.06 5.50
N THR A 181 1.44 -10.34 6.62
CA THR A 181 0.91 -8.98 6.68
C THR A 181 2.02 -8.00 7.00
N LEU A 182 2.05 -6.87 6.30
CA LEU A 182 2.97 -5.77 6.55
C LEU A 182 2.23 -4.50 6.98
N ALA A 183 2.82 -3.78 7.93
CA ALA A 183 2.34 -2.47 8.36
C ALA A 183 3.49 -1.58 8.82
N ASP A 184 3.26 -0.27 8.92
CA ASP A 184 4.13 0.61 9.68
C ASP A 184 3.92 0.38 11.20
N PHE A 185 5.00 0.42 11.96
CA PHE A 185 4.94 0.25 13.42
C PHE A 185 4.98 1.63 14.11
N TRP A 186 3.89 2.34 14.05
CA TRP A 186 3.78 3.68 14.61
C TRP A 186 4.09 3.70 16.12
N GLY A 187 4.94 4.65 16.54
CA GLY A 187 5.26 4.86 17.95
C GLY A 187 6.09 3.77 18.63
N TYR A 188 6.47 2.71 17.90
CA TYR A 188 7.29 1.66 18.46
C TYR A 188 8.73 2.12 18.71
N GLN A 189 9.24 1.80 19.90
CA GLN A 189 10.63 2.06 20.30
C GLN A 189 11.38 0.73 20.40
N PRO A 190 12.26 0.41 19.43
CA PRO A 190 12.97 -0.87 19.46
C PRO A 190 13.96 -0.96 20.61
N SER A 191 14.03 -2.12 21.22
CA SER A 191 15.06 -2.45 22.23
C SER A 191 16.42 -2.69 21.55
N CYS A 192 16.42 -3.25 20.38
CA CYS A 192 17.63 -3.53 19.59
C CYS A 192 18.31 -2.24 19.10
N PHE A 193 19.57 -2.02 19.51
CA PHE A 193 20.33 -0.84 19.12
C PHE A 193 20.44 -0.66 17.59
N LYS A 194 20.58 -1.76 16.83
CA LYS A 194 20.66 -1.72 15.36
C LYS A 194 19.40 -1.19 14.69
N MET A 195 18.25 -1.31 15.36
CA MET A 195 16.95 -0.83 14.87
C MET A 195 16.66 0.61 15.29
N ARG A 196 17.42 1.19 16.22
CA ARG A 196 17.18 2.55 16.74
C ARG A 196 17.40 3.65 15.70
N ASN A 197 18.21 3.37 14.66
CA ASN A 197 18.38 4.30 13.54
C ASN A 197 17.23 4.16 12.53
N TYR A 198 16.01 4.43 13.00
CA TYR A 198 14.77 4.21 12.29
C TYR A 198 14.27 5.40 11.48
N ASN A 199 15.15 6.31 11.04
CA ASN A 199 14.77 7.44 10.16
C ASN A 199 14.07 6.96 8.86
N LYS A 200 14.23 5.68 8.52
CA LYS A 200 13.56 5.05 7.37
C LYS A 200 12.24 4.36 7.72
N GLY A 201 11.91 4.26 9.01
CA GLY A 201 10.72 3.60 9.55
C GLY A 201 10.97 2.17 10.02
N ILE A 202 10.06 1.69 10.84
CA ILE A 202 10.01 0.31 11.33
C ILE A 202 8.71 -0.30 10.83
N SER A 203 8.80 -1.52 10.30
CA SER A 203 7.65 -2.27 9.84
C SER A 203 7.26 -3.34 10.84
N VAL A 204 5.96 -3.57 11.00
CA VAL A 204 5.42 -4.81 11.57
C VAL A 204 5.35 -5.83 10.45
N LEU A 205 5.75 -7.05 10.76
CA LEU A 205 5.52 -8.23 9.94
C LEU A 205 4.83 -9.28 10.80
N THR A 206 3.68 -9.78 10.33
CA THR A 206 3.06 -10.98 10.92
C THR A 206 3.07 -12.09 9.88
N ALA A 207 3.51 -13.31 10.30
CA ALA A 207 3.39 -14.51 9.48
C ALA A 207 2.10 -15.23 9.93
N ASN A 208 1.15 -15.39 9.01
CA ASN A 208 -0.21 -15.79 9.31
C ASN A 208 -0.52 -17.23 8.87
N SER A 209 0.42 -17.87 8.16
CA SER A 209 0.32 -19.24 7.68
C SER A 209 1.69 -19.93 7.73
N ASP A 210 1.72 -21.25 7.56
CA ASP A 210 2.98 -22.01 7.45
C ASP A 210 3.83 -21.51 6.27
N LYS A 211 3.22 -21.17 5.13
CA LYS A 211 3.91 -20.57 3.97
C LYS A 211 4.53 -19.21 4.34
N GLY A 212 3.83 -18.41 5.14
CA GLY A 212 4.33 -17.12 5.63
C GLY A 212 5.53 -17.29 6.56
N ILE A 213 5.48 -18.27 7.45
CA ILE A 213 6.59 -18.63 8.37
C ILE A 213 7.80 -19.08 7.55
N ASP A 214 7.60 -20.00 6.61
CA ASP A 214 8.69 -20.51 5.74
C ASP A 214 9.34 -19.39 4.92
N LEU A 215 8.54 -18.45 4.40
CA LEU A 215 9.05 -17.31 3.65
C LEU A 215 9.82 -16.32 4.54
N PHE A 216 9.33 -16.05 5.76
CA PHE A 216 10.03 -15.25 6.75
C PHE A 216 11.37 -15.89 7.14
N ASP A 217 11.39 -17.20 7.38
CA ASP A 217 12.60 -17.93 7.78
C ASP A 217 13.71 -17.84 6.74
N LYS A 218 13.37 -17.75 5.45
CA LYS A 218 14.35 -17.56 4.37
C LYS A 218 15.02 -16.19 4.39
N ILE A 219 14.31 -15.16 4.87
CA ILE A 219 14.81 -13.77 4.83
C ILE A 219 15.30 -13.25 6.19
N LYS A 220 14.95 -13.90 7.31
CA LYS A 220 15.20 -13.39 8.68
C LYS A 220 16.66 -13.04 8.95
N ASN A 221 17.61 -13.79 8.39
CA ASN A 221 19.05 -13.54 8.56
C ASN A 221 19.53 -12.24 7.85
N SER A 222 18.74 -11.72 6.92
CA SER A 222 19.00 -10.46 6.22
C SER A 222 18.24 -9.27 6.84
N LEU A 223 17.52 -9.50 7.94
CA LEU A 223 16.74 -8.49 8.65
C LEU A 223 17.36 -8.15 10.01
N ASN A 224 17.20 -6.90 10.42
CA ASN A 224 17.25 -6.57 11.84
C ASN A 224 15.81 -6.61 12.37
N PHE A 225 15.50 -7.53 13.26
CA PHE A 225 14.16 -7.68 13.80
C PHE A 225 14.17 -8.05 15.28
N GLU A 226 13.08 -7.83 15.95
CA GLU A 226 12.77 -8.35 17.28
C GLU A 226 11.32 -8.81 17.32
N ALA A 227 11.10 -9.89 18.09
CA ALA A 227 9.75 -10.42 18.28
C ALA A 227 8.98 -9.54 19.26
N VAL A 228 7.73 -9.24 18.92
CA VAL A 228 6.82 -8.47 19.78
C VAL A 228 5.48 -9.19 19.88
N SER A 229 4.67 -8.82 20.87
CA SER A 229 3.31 -9.36 20.97
C SER A 229 2.39 -8.76 19.90
N LEU A 230 1.39 -9.52 19.46
CA LEU A 230 0.34 -9.00 18.57
C LEU A 230 -0.39 -7.81 19.19
N GLU A 231 -0.58 -7.81 20.51
CA GLU A 231 -1.18 -6.70 21.24
C GLU A 231 -0.39 -5.39 21.03
N ALA A 232 0.93 -5.45 21.12
CA ALA A 232 1.79 -4.28 20.86
C ALA A 232 1.62 -3.76 19.43
N ALA A 233 1.54 -4.67 18.43
CA ALA A 233 1.30 -4.30 17.03
C ALA A 233 -0.09 -3.66 16.83
N PHE A 234 -1.14 -4.21 17.44
CA PHE A 234 -2.51 -3.72 17.31
C PHE A 234 -2.73 -2.39 18.02
N LYS A 235 -2.09 -2.16 19.17
CA LYS A 235 -2.20 -0.92 19.93
C LYS A 235 -1.82 0.30 19.13
N THR A 236 -0.82 0.18 18.27
CA THR A 236 -0.30 1.30 17.48
C THR A 236 -0.95 1.42 16.10
N ASN A 237 -1.67 0.40 15.66
CA ASN A 237 -2.33 0.37 14.36
C ASN A 237 -3.70 -0.31 14.45
N LYS A 238 -4.71 0.47 14.83
CA LYS A 238 -6.08 -0.01 15.06
C LYS A 238 -6.70 -0.72 13.86
N SER A 239 -6.29 -0.36 12.65
CA SER A 239 -6.79 -1.02 11.43
C SER A 239 -6.37 -2.49 11.27
N PHE A 240 -5.61 -3.05 12.21
CA PHE A 240 -5.45 -4.49 12.34
C PHE A 240 -6.73 -5.19 12.85
N SER A 241 -7.55 -4.50 13.64
CA SER A 241 -8.64 -5.12 14.38
C SER A 241 -10.01 -4.48 14.15
N GLU A 242 -10.05 -3.23 13.78
CA GLU A 242 -11.31 -2.47 13.66
C GLU A 242 -11.27 -1.50 12.47
N PRO A 243 -12.42 -1.29 11.78
CA PRO A 243 -12.55 -0.27 10.76
C PRO A 243 -12.33 1.14 11.34
N TYR A 244 -11.83 2.03 10.52
CA TYR A 244 -11.68 3.42 10.90
C TYR A 244 -13.05 4.12 10.90
N ALA A 245 -13.47 4.61 12.07
CA ALA A 245 -14.75 5.31 12.19
C ALA A 245 -14.72 6.66 11.45
N ILE A 246 -15.75 6.91 10.66
CA ILE A 246 -15.95 8.17 9.93
C ILE A 246 -17.26 8.79 10.36
N ALA A 247 -17.28 10.12 10.54
CA ALA A 247 -18.51 10.85 10.73
C ALA A 247 -19.29 10.90 9.40
N LYS A 248 -20.45 10.23 9.35
CA LYS A 248 -21.28 10.15 8.13
C LYS A 248 -21.69 11.53 7.59
N GLU A 249 -21.92 12.47 8.48
CA GLU A 249 -22.25 13.84 8.13
C GLU A 249 -21.13 14.48 7.31
N LYS A 250 -19.89 14.33 7.74
CA LYS A 250 -18.71 14.84 7.00
C LYS A 250 -18.55 14.20 5.62
N LEU A 251 -18.94 12.94 5.50
CA LEU A 251 -18.88 12.23 4.22
C LEU A 251 -19.92 12.77 3.22
N ASN A 252 -21.13 13.06 3.69
CA ASN A 252 -22.18 13.65 2.87
C ASN A 252 -21.81 15.08 2.42
N ASP A 253 -21.28 15.89 3.33
CA ASP A 253 -20.82 17.24 3.02
C ASP A 253 -19.70 17.19 1.98
N PHE A 254 -18.72 16.30 2.18
CA PHE A 254 -17.64 16.09 1.22
C PHE A 254 -18.16 15.78 -0.20
N TRP A 255 -19.09 14.82 -0.34
CA TRP A 255 -19.59 14.45 -1.68
C TRP A 255 -20.42 15.56 -2.32
N ASN A 256 -21.20 16.30 -1.52
CA ASN A 256 -21.93 17.47 -2.02
C ASN A 256 -20.95 18.52 -2.55
N ASP A 257 -19.90 18.84 -1.80
CA ASP A 257 -18.91 19.84 -2.17
C ASP A 257 -18.07 19.37 -3.36
N TYR A 258 -17.74 18.08 -3.40
CA TYR A 258 -17.05 17.46 -4.54
C TYR A 258 -17.88 17.57 -5.82
N ASP A 259 -19.18 17.24 -5.78
CA ASP A 259 -20.08 17.31 -6.93
C ASP A 259 -20.35 18.75 -7.37
N ASN A 260 -20.31 19.70 -6.44
CA ASN A 260 -20.39 21.14 -6.72
C ASN A 260 -19.07 21.72 -7.26
N GLY A 261 -18.04 20.92 -7.43
CA GLY A 261 -16.80 21.31 -8.08
C GLY A 261 -15.82 22.09 -7.20
N LEU A 262 -15.95 22.02 -5.85
CA LEU A 262 -14.96 22.59 -4.96
C LEU A 262 -13.58 21.97 -5.21
N SER A 263 -12.54 22.81 -5.12
CA SER A 263 -11.16 22.35 -5.24
C SER A 263 -10.75 21.48 -4.05
N THR A 264 -9.75 20.61 -4.27
CA THR A 264 -9.27 19.64 -3.28
C THR A 264 -8.84 20.29 -1.95
N ASP A 265 -8.32 21.51 -1.98
CA ASP A 265 -7.93 22.27 -0.79
C ASP A 265 -9.09 22.87 0.01
N LYS A 266 -10.31 22.87 -0.55
CA LYS A 266 -11.54 23.36 0.09
C LYS A 266 -12.49 22.26 0.52
N LEU A 267 -12.28 21.04 0.04
CA LEU A 267 -13.00 19.86 0.47
C LEU A 267 -12.53 19.41 1.87
#